data_362de577eec9f11c76493746d045c86f
#
_entry.id   362de577eec9f11c76493746d045c86f
#
_cell.length_a   1.000
_cell.length_b   1.000
_cell.length_c   1.000
_cell.angle_alpha   90.00
_cell.angle_beta   90.00
_cell.angle_gamma   90.00
#
_symmetry.space_group_name_H-M   'P 1'
#
loop_
_entity.id
_entity.type
_entity.pdbx_description
1 polymer ?
#
loop_
_entity_poly.entity_id
_entity_poly.type
_entity_poly.pdbx_seq_one_letter_code
_entity_poly.pdbx_strand_id
1 'polypeptide(L)'
;MASFPYADRIPVNRTMPDAGRPREEIIADLTAIATEEDASWETGRISGSLYCGDHSHYDFLTEAFGLFAHVNVLQRDLCPSATRFEGEIIAMTLDMLGASAVTDGDPVGLVTSGGTGSIAHAMLAYREQARAAGRTGRLNVVKPETAHPAFDKACHLFDLEMRVAPVSAETTVV
;
A
#
# COMPACT_ATOMS: atom_id res chain seq x y z
N MET A 1 14.04 -25.19 8.06
CA MET A 1 14.25 -23.98 7.26
C MET A 1 13.01 -23.81 6.38
N ALA A 2 12.45 -22.59 6.29
CA ALA A 2 11.38 -22.36 5.35
C ALA A 2 11.86 -22.68 3.93
N SER A 3 11.10 -23.47 3.18
CA SER A 3 11.39 -23.72 1.76
C SER A 3 11.04 -22.45 1.00
N PHE A 4 11.91 -22.02 0.09
CA PHE A 4 11.56 -20.96 -0.85
C PHE A 4 10.60 -21.51 -1.89
N PRO A 5 9.51 -20.82 -2.22
CA PRO A 5 8.69 -21.19 -3.36
C PRO A 5 9.54 -21.33 -4.63
N TYR A 6 9.15 -22.27 -5.50
CA TYR A 6 9.83 -22.53 -6.79
C TYR A 6 11.30 -23.00 -6.69
N ALA A 7 11.80 -23.32 -5.50
CA ALA A 7 13.20 -23.76 -5.31
C ALA A 7 13.54 -25.11 -5.99
N ASP A 8 12.55 -25.85 -6.40
CA ASP A 8 12.65 -27.10 -7.14
C ASP A 8 13.04 -26.92 -8.61
N ARG A 9 12.80 -25.73 -9.17
CA ARG A 9 13.02 -25.43 -10.59
C ARG A 9 13.78 -24.13 -10.85
N ILE A 10 13.79 -23.19 -9.91
CA ILE A 10 14.52 -21.92 -10.03
C ILE A 10 15.55 -21.84 -8.91
N PRO A 11 16.84 -21.66 -9.24
CA PRO A 11 17.89 -21.60 -8.23
C PRO A 11 17.67 -20.46 -7.23
N VAL A 12 17.79 -20.76 -5.94
CA VAL A 12 17.68 -19.78 -4.86
C VAL A 12 19.04 -19.16 -4.57
N ASN A 13 19.16 -17.86 -4.76
CA ASN A 13 20.35 -17.11 -4.39
C ASN A 13 20.35 -16.87 -2.85
N ARG A 14 21.28 -17.53 -2.16
CA ARG A 14 21.48 -17.36 -0.70
C ARG A 14 22.67 -16.47 -0.37
N THR A 15 23.51 -16.21 -1.36
CA THR A 15 24.67 -15.32 -1.32
C THR A 15 24.64 -14.42 -2.54
N MET A 16 25.32 -13.28 -2.47
CA MET A 16 25.49 -12.43 -3.65
C MET A 16 26.27 -13.22 -4.70
N PRO A 17 25.74 -13.37 -5.93
CA PRO A 17 26.48 -14.05 -6.99
C PRO A 17 27.65 -13.19 -7.47
N ASP A 18 28.72 -13.85 -7.90
CA ASP A 18 29.92 -13.18 -8.43
C ASP A 18 29.66 -12.52 -9.80
N ALA A 19 28.68 -12.98 -10.54
CA ALA A 19 28.30 -12.45 -11.84
C ALA A 19 26.77 -12.38 -11.99
N GLY A 20 26.30 -11.41 -12.78
CA GLY A 20 24.90 -11.31 -13.17
C GLY A 20 24.50 -12.42 -14.15
N ARG A 21 23.20 -12.71 -14.21
CA ARG A 21 22.60 -13.62 -15.19
C ARG A 21 22.25 -12.89 -16.49
N PRO A 22 22.22 -13.57 -17.63
CA PRO A 22 21.66 -13.04 -18.87
C PRO A 22 20.19 -12.57 -18.66
N ARG A 23 19.83 -11.45 -19.27
CA ARG A 23 18.47 -10.88 -19.14
C ARG A 23 17.39 -11.84 -19.62
N GLU A 24 17.67 -12.54 -20.70
CA GLU A 24 16.76 -13.50 -21.32
C GLU A 24 16.42 -14.66 -20.37
N GLU A 25 17.38 -15.15 -19.61
CA GLU A 25 17.17 -16.19 -18.61
C GLU A 25 16.32 -15.68 -17.44
N ILE A 26 16.59 -14.45 -16.99
CA ILE A 26 15.80 -13.82 -15.91
C ILE A 26 14.35 -13.65 -16.36
N ILE A 27 14.12 -13.15 -17.57
CA ILE A 27 12.77 -12.95 -18.10
C ILE A 27 12.07 -14.30 -18.29
N ALA A 28 12.77 -15.33 -18.74
CA ALA A 28 12.19 -16.67 -18.89
C ALA A 28 11.70 -17.24 -17.54
N ASP A 29 12.54 -17.15 -16.49
CA ASP A 29 12.14 -17.57 -15.13
C ASP A 29 10.94 -16.79 -14.61
N LEU A 30 10.96 -15.46 -14.74
CA LEU A 30 9.86 -14.59 -14.31
C LEU A 30 8.57 -14.90 -15.07
N THR A 31 8.66 -15.12 -16.38
CA THR A 31 7.50 -15.49 -17.20
C THR A 31 6.90 -16.82 -16.76
N ALA A 32 7.75 -17.82 -16.48
CA ALA A 32 7.27 -19.12 -16.01
C ALA A 32 6.52 -19.04 -14.68
N ILE A 33 7.02 -18.23 -13.72
CA ILE A 33 6.35 -17.99 -12.44
C ILE A 33 5.03 -17.24 -12.66
N ALA A 34 5.05 -16.13 -13.38
CA ALA A 34 3.87 -15.30 -13.62
C ALA A 34 2.76 -16.10 -14.31
N THR A 35 3.07 -16.88 -15.34
CA THR A 35 2.08 -17.71 -16.05
C THR A 35 1.40 -18.72 -15.12
N GLU A 36 2.15 -19.32 -14.20
CA GLU A 36 1.57 -20.28 -13.23
C GLU A 36 0.69 -19.56 -12.20
N GLU A 37 1.13 -18.42 -11.70
CA GLU A 37 0.37 -17.63 -10.73
C GLU A 37 -0.90 -17.08 -11.37
N ASP A 38 -0.83 -16.53 -12.58
CA ASP A 38 -1.97 -16.03 -13.34
C ASP A 38 -3.03 -17.11 -13.59
N ALA A 39 -2.62 -18.31 -13.99
CA ALA A 39 -3.54 -19.43 -14.15
C ALA A 39 -4.31 -19.78 -12.85
N SER A 40 -3.76 -19.46 -11.69
CA SER A 40 -4.42 -19.69 -10.41
C SER A 40 -5.53 -18.67 -10.13
N TRP A 41 -5.27 -17.36 -10.35
CA TRP A 41 -6.26 -16.33 -10.03
C TRP A 41 -7.27 -16.06 -11.15
N GLU A 42 -6.93 -16.31 -12.42
CA GLU A 42 -7.85 -16.18 -13.56
C GLU A 42 -9.03 -17.15 -13.52
N THR A 43 -8.99 -18.14 -12.64
CA THR A 43 -10.13 -19.04 -12.41
C THR A 43 -11.39 -18.33 -11.87
N GLY A 44 -11.29 -17.07 -11.48
CA GLY A 44 -12.38 -16.31 -10.88
C GLY A 44 -12.76 -16.73 -9.44
N ARG A 45 -11.93 -17.57 -8.81
CA ARG A 45 -12.16 -18.02 -7.42
C ARG A 45 -11.54 -17.12 -6.37
N ILE A 46 -10.77 -16.14 -6.78
CA ILE A 46 -10.08 -15.17 -5.90
C ILE A 46 -10.75 -13.81 -6.09
N SER A 47 -11.10 -13.16 -5.00
CA SER A 47 -11.67 -11.82 -5.02
C SER A 47 -10.99 -10.92 -3.99
N GLY A 48 -10.87 -9.62 -4.30
CA GLY A 48 -10.34 -8.62 -3.38
C GLY A 48 -8.82 -8.64 -3.16
N SER A 49 -8.09 -9.51 -3.85
CA SER A 49 -6.64 -9.68 -3.69
C SER A 49 -5.82 -9.13 -4.87
N LEU A 50 -6.47 -8.87 -6.01
CA LEU A 50 -5.85 -8.40 -7.25
C LEU A 50 -6.52 -7.10 -7.70
N TYR A 51 -5.73 -6.23 -8.33
CA TYR A 51 -6.18 -4.87 -8.63
C TYR A 51 -6.99 -4.77 -9.92
N CYS A 52 -6.67 -5.58 -10.91
CA CYS A 52 -7.33 -5.55 -12.22
C CYS A 52 -7.22 -6.91 -12.89
N GLY A 53 -8.19 -7.28 -13.72
CA GLY A 53 -8.17 -8.50 -14.54
C GLY A 53 -7.96 -8.23 -16.03
N ASP A 54 -7.59 -7.02 -16.41
CA ASP A 54 -7.41 -6.61 -17.80
C ASP A 54 -5.92 -6.49 -18.15
N HIS A 55 -5.40 -7.44 -18.90
CA HIS A 55 -4.01 -7.47 -19.35
C HIS A 55 -3.65 -6.25 -20.22
N SER A 56 -4.57 -5.75 -21.03
CA SER A 56 -4.31 -4.56 -21.84
C SER A 56 -4.06 -3.32 -20.98
N HIS A 57 -4.68 -3.25 -19.81
CA HIS A 57 -4.42 -2.19 -18.84
C HIS A 57 -3.04 -2.35 -18.20
N TYR A 58 -2.58 -3.57 -17.92
CA TYR A 58 -1.23 -3.80 -17.42
C TYR A 58 -0.16 -3.41 -18.44
N ASP A 59 -0.39 -3.69 -19.72
CA ASP A 59 0.52 -3.26 -20.79
C ASP A 59 0.65 -1.73 -20.81
N PHE A 60 -0.47 -1.02 -20.73
CA PHE A 60 -0.48 0.44 -20.63
C PHE A 60 0.28 0.96 -19.39
N LEU A 61 0.04 0.36 -18.21
CA LEU A 61 0.74 0.75 -16.98
C LEU A 61 2.24 0.50 -17.08
N THR A 62 2.66 -0.61 -17.71
CA THR A 62 4.05 -0.95 -17.93
C THR A 62 4.73 0.04 -18.87
N GLU A 63 4.07 0.44 -19.95
CA GLU A 63 4.56 1.48 -20.86
C GLU A 63 4.72 2.82 -20.12
N ALA A 64 3.70 3.24 -19.40
CA ALA A 64 3.72 4.47 -18.62
C ALA A 64 4.84 4.44 -17.55
N PHE A 65 4.99 3.34 -16.82
CA PHE A 65 6.06 3.17 -15.84
C PHE A 65 7.45 3.24 -16.50
N GLY A 66 7.61 2.63 -17.67
CA GLY A 66 8.87 2.62 -18.42
C GLY A 66 9.40 4.02 -18.73
N LEU A 67 8.49 4.98 -18.99
CA LEU A 67 8.85 6.38 -19.24
C LEU A 67 9.47 7.07 -18.01
N PHE A 68 9.13 6.64 -16.82
CA PHE A 68 9.53 7.26 -15.54
C PHE A 68 10.38 6.35 -14.65
N ALA A 69 10.78 5.16 -15.11
CA ALA A 69 11.50 4.18 -14.31
C ALA A 69 12.85 4.68 -13.74
N HIS A 70 13.42 5.72 -14.33
CA HIS A 70 14.67 6.36 -13.88
C HIS A 70 14.46 7.55 -12.93
N VAL A 71 13.20 7.97 -12.70
CA VAL A 71 12.89 9.17 -11.91
C VAL A 71 13.18 8.95 -10.43
N ASN A 72 13.91 9.87 -9.82
CA ASN A 72 14.08 9.94 -8.37
C ASN A 72 13.16 11.03 -7.81
N VAL A 73 12.09 10.63 -7.13
CA VAL A 73 11.09 11.54 -6.59
C VAL A 73 11.59 12.49 -5.49
N LEU A 74 12.77 12.25 -4.92
CA LEU A 74 13.42 13.21 -4.01
C LEU A 74 13.94 14.43 -4.75
N GLN A 75 14.27 14.28 -6.03
CA GLN A 75 14.79 15.35 -6.87
C GLN A 75 13.63 16.09 -7.59
N ARG A 76 12.76 16.71 -6.80
CA ARG A 76 11.53 17.35 -7.30
C ARG A 76 11.79 18.49 -8.28
N ASP A 77 12.94 19.16 -8.17
CA ASP A 77 13.36 20.22 -9.11
C ASP A 77 13.71 19.67 -10.49
N LEU A 78 14.28 18.47 -10.55
CA LEU A 78 14.64 17.79 -11.80
C LEU A 78 13.50 16.97 -12.38
N CYS A 79 12.63 16.46 -11.52
CA CYS A 79 11.51 15.58 -11.87
C CYS A 79 10.18 16.13 -11.32
N PRO A 80 9.72 17.31 -11.79
CA PRO A 80 8.51 17.95 -11.28
C PRO A 80 7.22 17.18 -11.58
N SER A 81 7.25 16.25 -12.53
CA SER A 81 6.13 15.39 -12.88
C SER A 81 5.59 14.59 -11.70
N ALA A 82 6.48 14.06 -10.85
CA ALA A 82 6.07 13.30 -9.67
C ALA A 82 5.27 14.18 -8.70
N THR A 83 5.69 15.42 -8.47
CA THR A 83 4.96 16.39 -7.64
C THR A 83 3.61 16.76 -8.24
N ARG A 84 3.56 16.94 -9.56
CA ARG A 84 2.32 17.25 -10.26
C ARG A 84 1.31 16.12 -10.14
N PHE A 85 1.70 14.89 -10.46
CA PHE A 85 0.78 13.73 -10.43
C PHE A 85 0.31 13.41 -9.01
N GLU A 86 1.20 13.51 -8.02
CA GLU A 86 0.82 13.39 -6.61
C GLU A 86 -0.22 14.44 -6.23
N GLY A 87 0.01 15.70 -6.58
CA GLY A 87 -0.91 16.81 -6.31
C GLY A 87 -2.26 16.64 -6.98
N GLU A 88 -2.30 16.16 -8.23
CA GLU A 88 -3.55 15.91 -8.95
C GLU A 88 -4.35 14.75 -8.31
N ILE A 89 -3.69 13.65 -7.91
CA ILE A 89 -4.32 12.53 -7.20
C ILE A 89 -4.93 13.01 -5.88
N ILE A 90 -4.20 13.82 -5.12
CA ILE A 90 -4.68 14.38 -3.86
C ILE A 90 -5.87 15.30 -4.12
N ALA A 91 -5.79 16.23 -5.08
CA ALA A 91 -6.87 17.16 -5.40
C ALA A 91 -8.15 16.43 -5.82
N MET A 92 -8.07 15.44 -6.71
CA MET A 92 -9.21 14.63 -7.13
C MET A 92 -9.81 13.83 -5.96
N THR A 93 -8.97 13.29 -5.07
CA THR A 93 -9.45 12.55 -3.90
C THR A 93 -10.14 13.46 -2.90
N LEU A 94 -9.61 14.63 -2.65
CA LEU A 94 -10.22 15.64 -1.78
C LEU A 94 -11.57 16.10 -2.32
N ASP A 95 -11.68 16.34 -3.62
CA ASP A 95 -12.95 16.69 -4.27
C ASP A 95 -13.99 15.56 -4.10
N MET A 96 -13.60 14.33 -4.40
CA MET A 96 -14.45 13.15 -4.24
C MET A 96 -14.94 12.96 -2.79
N LEU A 97 -14.13 13.35 -1.80
CA LEU A 97 -14.47 13.29 -0.37
C LEU A 97 -15.23 14.51 0.14
N GLY A 98 -15.55 15.48 -0.71
CA GLY A 98 -16.33 16.67 -0.35
C GLY A 98 -15.53 17.72 0.40
N ALA A 99 -14.24 17.82 0.18
CA ALA A 99 -13.36 18.79 0.87
C ALA A 99 -13.81 20.25 0.68
N SER A 100 -14.51 20.58 -0.41
CA SER A 100 -15.06 21.90 -0.65
C SER A 100 -16.13 22.35 0.39
N ALA A 101 -16.71 21.40 1.13
CA ALA A 101 -17.66 21.69 2.20
C ALA A 101 -16.98 21.99 3.56
N VAL A 102 -15.68 21.82 3.65
CA VAL A 102 -14.92 22.12 4.88
C VAL A 102 -14.74 23.63 5.01
N THR A 103 -15.21 24.19 6.10
CA THR A 103 -15.18 25.64 6.36
C THR A 103 -14.10 26.04 7.37
N ASP A 104 -13.51 25.08 8.04
CA ASP A 104 -12.47 25.29 9.05
C ASP A 104 -11.19 24.53 8.66
N GLY A 105 -10.18 25.27 8.25
CA GLY A 105 -8.89 24.76 7.81
C GLY A 105 -8.84 24.38 6.32
N ASP A 106 -7.64 24.02 5.87
CA ASP A 106 -7.37 23.59 4.51
C ASP A 106 -7.20 22.06 4.49
N PRO A 107 -8.12 21.30 3.85
CA PRO A 107 -7.95 19.88 3.68
C PRO A 107 -6.68 19.54 2.89
N VAL A 108 -5.89 18.62 3.40
CA VAL A 108 -4.63 18.19 2.78
C VAL A 108 -4.57 16.66 2.68
N GLY A 109 -3.65 16.18 1.87
CA GLY A 109 -3.42 14.75 1.70
C GLY A 109 -1.97 14.43 1.37
N LEU A 110 -1.67 13.16 1.36
CA LEU A 110 -0.38 12.64 0.86
C LEU A 110 -0.59 11.26 0.24
N VAL A 111 0.21 10.92 -0.75
CA VAL A 111 0.29 9.57 -1.31
C VAL A 111 1.28 8.78 -0.47
N THR A 112 0.88 7.57 -0.04
CA THR A 112 1.72 6.69 0.79
C THR A 112 2.16 5.46 -0.01
N SER A 113 3.04 4.65 0.58
CA SER A 113 3.51 3.39 -0.02
C SER A 113 2.47 2.25 0.01
N GLY A 114 1.26 2.51 0.51
CA GLY A 114 0.17 1.53 0.58
C GLY A 114 -0.74 1.75 1.78
N GLY A 115 -1.85 0.99 1.86
CA GLY A 115 -2.89 1.16 2.87
C GLY A 115 -2.40 1.09 4.32
N THR A 116 -1.45 0.20 4.62
CA THR A 116 -0.82 0.14 5.96
C THR A 116 -0.12 1.46 6.31
N GLY A 117 0.60 2.05 5.36
CA GLY A 117 1.22 3.36 5.52
C GLY A 117 0.19 4.46 5.74
N SER A 118 -0.90 4.45 4.96
CA SER A 118 -2.00 5.43 5.08
C SER A 118 -2.66 5.38 6.46
N ILE A 119 -2.99 4.18 6.96
CA ILE A 119 -3.54 3.98 8.30
C ILE A 119 -2.56 4.49 9.37
N ALA A 120 -1.27 4.17 9.25
CA ALA A 120 -0.27 4.64 10.20
C ALA A 120 -0.17 6.17 10.23
N HIS A 121 -0.15 6.85 9.08
CA HIS A 121 -0.13 8.31 9.02
C HIS A 121 -1.39 8.94 9.61
N ALA A 122 -2.57 8.41 9.32
CA ALA A 122 -3.82 8.89 9.90
C ALA A 122 -3.80 8.77 11.44
N MET A 123 -3.37 7.62 11.96
CA MET A 123 -3.30 7.41 13.42
C MET A 123 -2.25 8.32 14.08
N LEU A 124 -1.13 8.56 13.41
CA LEU A 124 -0.13 9.52 13.88
C LEU A 124 -0.73 10.94 13.92
N ALA A 125 -1.42 11.35 12.85
CA ALA A 125 -2.06 12.68 12.79
C ALA A 125 -3.07 12.88 13.92
N TYR A 126 -3.96 11.93 14.17
CA TYR A 126 -4.92 12.00 15.28
C TYR A 126 -4.24 12.01 16.66
N ARG A 127 -3.16 11.25 16.84
CA ARG A 127 -2.37 11.29 18.07
C ARG A 127 -1.80 12.69 18.31
N GLU A 128 -1.16 13.27 17.30
CA GLU A 128 -0.56 14.61 17.42
C GLU A 128 -1.62 15.70 17.60
N GLN A 129 -2.76 15.59 16.92
CA GLN A 129 -3.89 16.48 17.14
C GLN A 129 -4.39 16.44 18.60
N ALA A 130 -4.55 15.25 19.15
CA ALA A 130 -4.97 15.07 20.54
C ALA A 130 -3.96 15.67 21.52
N ARG A 131 -2.66 15.49 21.26
CA ARG A 131 -1.58 16.08 22.08
C ARG A 131 -1.58 17.61 21.99
N ALA A 132 -1.72 18.16 20.79
CA ALA A 132 -1.83 19.59 20.56
C ALA A 132 -3.04 20.20 21.29
N ALA A 133 -4.14 19.43 21.42
CA ALA A 133 -5.32 19.81 22.21
C ALA A 133 -5.12 19.63 23.74
N GLY A 134 -3.88 19.37 24.21
CA GLY A 134 -3.54 19.27 25.63
C GLY A 134 -3.92 17.93 26.28
N ARG A 135 -4.29 16.91 25.51
CA ARG A 135 -4.56 15.57 26.07
C ARG A 135 -3.25 14.93 26.53
N THR A 136 -3.20 14.54 27.78
CA THR A 136 -2.05 13.91 28.44
C THR A 136 -2.33 12.43 28.71
N GLY A 137 -1.26 11.64 28.97
CA GLY A 137 -1.36 10.22 29.21
C GLY A 137 -1.38 9.39 27.94
N ARG A 138 -1.63 8.09 28.09
CA ARG A 138 -1.69 7.15 26.98
C ARG A 138 -3.03 7.26 26.27
N LEU A 139 -2.97 7.69 25.01
CA LEU A 139 -4.17 7.80 24.17
C LEU A 139 -4.62 6.40 23.72
N ASN A 140 -5.90 6.24 23.42
CA ASN A 140 -6.45 4.98 22.98
C ASN A 140 -7.16 5.08 21.63
N VAL A 141 -7.27 3.92 20.97
CA VAL A 141 -7.99 3.72 19.72
C VAL A 141 -8.99 2.60 19.92
N VAL A 142 -10.24 2.82 19.57
CA VAL A 142 -11.28 1.79 19.54
C VAL A 142 -11.41 1.30 18.11
N LYS A 143 -11.30 -0.01 17.89
CA LYS A 143 -11.49 -0.63 16.58
C LYS A 143 -12.41 -1.85 16.68
N PRO A 144 -13.16 -2.22 15.63
CA PRO A 144 -13.81 -3.52 15.55
C PRO A 144 -12.75 -4.64 15.45
N GLU A 145 -13.07 -5.82 15.96
CA GLU A 145 -12.18 -6.99 15.88
C GLU A 145 -11.82 -7.38 14.42
N THR A 146 -12.72 -7.09 13.49
CA THR A 146 -12.54 -7.33 12.04
C THR A 146 -11.71 -6.28 11.33
N ALA A 147 -11.28 -5.19 12.01
CA ALA A 147 -10.47 -4.16 11.37
C ALA A 147 -9.07 -4.68 11.01
N HIS A 148 -8.55 -4.14 9.91
CA HIS A 148 -7.27 -4.55 9.35
C HIS A 148 -6.12 -4.49 10.38
N PRO A 149 -5.20 -5.47 10.43
CA PRO A 149 -4.08 -5.53 11.39
C PRO A 149 -3.11 -4.33 11.36
N ALA A 150 -3.19 -3.48 10.33
CA ALA A 150 -2.41 -2.24 10.28
C ALA A 150 -2.71 -1.30 11.46
N PHE A 151 -3.93 -1.33 12.03
CA PHE A 151 -4.28 -0.58 13.23
C PHE A 151 -3.50 -1.08 14.45
N ASP A 152 -3.37 -2.41 14.60
CA ASP A 152 -2.58 -3.02 15.67
C ASP A 152 -1.11 -2.61 15.59
N LYS A 153 -0.56 -2.67 14.37
CA LYS A 153 0.81 -2.24 14.10
C LYS A 153 1.02 -0.76 14.43
N ALA A 154 0.10 0.10 14.01
CA ALA A 154 0.20 1.53 14.27
C ALA A 154 0.05 1.86 15.77
N CYS A 155 -0.85 1.19 16.50
CA CYS A 155 -0.95 1.32 17.95
C CYS A 155 0.35 0.95 18.65
N HIS A 156 0.99 -0.15 18.24
CA HIS A 156 2.29 -0.55 18.78
C HIS A 156 3.38 0.50 18.48
N LEU A 157 3.47 0.97 17.24
CA LEU A 157 4.49 1.93 16.82
C LEU A 157 4.36 3.29 17.51
N PHE A 158 3.13 3.72 17.82
CA PHE A 158 2.85 5.06 18.34
C PHE A 158 2.47 5.09 19.81
N ASP A 159 2.64 3.97 20.53
CA ASP A 159 2.29 3.82 21.94
C ASP A 159 0.83 4.24 22.23
N LEU A 160 -0.09 3.69 21.44
CA LEU A 160 -1.53 3.86 21.63
C LEU A 160 -2.12 2.61 22.28
N GLU A 161 -3.04 2.80 23.22
CA GLU A 161 -3.80 1.69 23.80
C GLU A 161 -4.85 1.22 22.78
N MET A 162 -4.84 -0.07 22.46
CA MET A 162 -5.86 -0.67 21.60
C MET A 162 -7.03 -1.16 22.44
N ARG A 163 -8.24 -0.76 22.04
CA ARG A 163 -9.50 -1.29 22.56
C ARG A 163 -10.29 -1.92 21.45
N VAL A 164 -10.53 -3.21 21.57
CA VAL A 164 -11.25 -3.99 20.55
C VAL A 164 -12.71 -4.10 20.92
N ALA A 165 -13.57 -3.71 19.98
CA ALA A 165 -15.02 -3.90 20.08
C ALA A 165 -15.42 -5.18 19.32
N PRO A 166 -16.27 -6.04 19.91
CA PRO A 166 -16.76 -7.24 19.24
C PRO A 166 -17.67 -6.86 18.07
N VAL A 167 -17.73 -7.72 17.06
CA VAL A 167 -18.63 -7.56 15.91
C VAL A 167 -19.67 -8.68 15.94
N SER A 168 -20.93 -8.33 15.78
CA SER A 168 -22.00 -9.34 15.67
C SER A 168 -21.85 -10.14 14.38
N ALA A 169 -21.83 -11.45 14.47
CA ALA A 169 -21.81 -12.35 13.31
C ALA A 169 -23.09 -12.25 12.45
N GLU A 170 -24.20 -11.82 13.04
CA GLU A 170 -25.49 -11.72 12.35
C GLU A 170 -25.65 -10.40 11.59
N THR A 171 -25.24 -9.30 12.24
CA THR A 171 -25.45 -7.95 11.69
C THR A 171 -24.19 -7.35 11.05
N THR A 172 -23.02 -7.92 11.32
CA THR A 172 -21.68 -7.38 10.94
C THR A 172 -21.40 -5.97 11.47
N VAL A 173 -22.10 -5.55 12.52
CA VAL A 173 -21.97 -4.23 13.18
C VAL A 173 -21.32 -4.39 14.57
N VAL A 174 -20.64 -3.34 15.00
CA VAL A 174 -20.06 -3.19 16.35
C VAL A 174 -21.14 -2.93 17.38
#